data_27c4a06b4a38f26d0e26f3fbf9c508b5
#
_entry.id   27c4a06b4a38f26d0e26f3fbf9c508b5
#
_cell.length_a   1.000
_cell.length_b   1.000
_cell.length_c   1.000
_cell.angle_alpha   90.00
_cell.angle_beta   90.00
_cell.angle_gamma   90.00
#
_symmetry.space_group_name_H-M   'P 1'
#
loop_
_entity.id
_entity.type
_entity.pdbx_description
1 polymer ?
#
loop_
_entity_poly.entity_id
_entity_poly.type
_entity_poly.pdbx_seq_one_letter_code
_entity_poly.pdbx_strand_id
1 'polypeptide(L)' 'MEDRKNGTPEILSAKDLQDMGFSRSMSYALFNREEIPVIRIGKRKFIRREKFFEWLAEQERTDRN' A
#
# COMPACT_ATOMS: atom_id res chain seq x y z
N MET A 1 -15.44 2.31 17.88
CA MET A 1 -15.16 2.29 17.35
C MET A 1 -14.44 2.75 16.87
N GLU A 2 -14.19 3.08 16.68
CA GLU A 2 -13.67 3.43 16.20
C GLU A 2 -12.53 3.54 15.85
N ASP A 3 -12.15 3.35 16.03
CA ASP A 3 -11.02 3.37 15.79
C ASP A 3 -10.71 3.34 14.44
N ARG A 4 -11.34 2.93 13.67
CA ARG A 4 -11.09 2.81 12.43
C ARG A 4 -11.11 4.10 11.86
N LYS A 5 -11.69 5.00 12.40
CA LYS A 5 -11.74 6.20 11.85
C LYS A 5 -10.45 6.82 11.68
N ASN A 6 -9.53 6.61 12.47
CA ASN A 6 -8.29 7.22 12.24
C ASN A 6 -7.32 6.26 11.80
N GLY A 7 -7.70 5.10 11.53
CA GLY A 7 -6.75 4.11 11.16
C GLY A 7 -6.75 3.83 9.70
N THR A 8 -5.67 3.31 9.23
CA THR A 8 -5.60 2.83 7.87
C THR A 8 -6.23 1.46 7.85
N PRO A 9 -6.92 1.10 6.81
CA PRO A 9 -7.50 -0.23 6.75
C PRO A 9 -6.42 -1.28 6.73
N GLU A 10 -6.78 -2.48 7.16
CA GLU A 10 -5.84 -3.56 7.20
C GLU A 10 -5.40 -3.96 5.83
N ILE A 11 -6.22 -3.79 4.84
CA ILE A 11 -5.91 -4.13 3.47
C ILE A 11 -6.10 -2.89 2.63
N LEU A 12 -5.12 -2.56 1.84
CA LEU A 12 -5.12 -1.33 1.09
C LEU A 12 -5.41 -1.57 -0.39
N SER A 13 -6.29 -0.75 -0.96
CA SER A 13 -6.55 -0.80 -2.38
C SER A 13 -5.82 0.37 -3.02
N ALA A 14 -5.88 0.47 -4.33
CA ALA A 14 -5.26 1.59 -5.03
C ALA A 14 -5.87 2.90 -4.57
N LYS A 15 -7.17 2.91 -4.29
CA LYS A 15 -7.79 4.13 -3.85
C LYS A 15 -7.27 4.52 -2.48
N ASP A 16 -7.02 3.55 -1.62
CA ASP A 16 -6.47 3.85 -0.30
C ASP A 16 -5.10 4.48 -0.43
N LEU A 17 -4.29 4.02 -1.37
CA LEU A 17 -2.98 4.60 -1.56
C LEU A 17 -3.09 6.02 -2.06
N GLN A 18 -4.07 6.29 -2.92
CA GLN A 18 -4.26 7.65 -3.38
C GLN A 18 -4.70 8.56 -2.24
N ASP A 19 -5.53 8.04 -1.35
CA ASP A 19 -5.96 8.81 -0.19
C ASP A 19 -4.78 9.10 0.73
N MET A 20 -3.77 8.27 0.69
CA MET A 20 -2.60 8.48 1.52
C MET A 20 -1.62 9.44 0.89
N GLY A 21 -1.89 9.89 -0.32
CA GLY A 21 -1.04 10.88 -0.95
C GLY A 21 -0.31 10.42 -2.19
N PHE A 22 -0.44 9.17 -2.58
CA PHE A 22 0.25 8.70 -3.77
C PHE A 22 -0.54 9.09 -5.01
N SER A 23 0.14 9.35 -6.10
CA SER A 23 -0.55 9.69 -7.33
C SER A 23 -1.26 8.45 -7.85
N ARG A 24 -2.18 8.65 -8.78
CA ARG A 24 -2.92 7.54 -9.33
C ARG A 24 -1.98 6.58 -10.04
N SER A 25 -1.09 7.07 -10.86
CA SER A 25 -0.22 6.18 -11.58
C SER A 25 0.74 5.48 -10.63
N MET A 26 1.22 6.14 -9.60
CA MET A 26 2.10 5.52 -8.66
C MET A 26 1.35 4.43 -7.88
N SER A 27 0.09 4.70 -7.52
CA SER A 27 -0.69 3.74 -6.78
C SER A 27 -0.85 2.45 -7.58
N TYR A 28 -1.15 2.56 -8.86
CA TYR A 28 -1.30 1.36 -9.66
C TYR A 28 0.04 0.69 -9.93
N ALA A 29 1.10 1.46 -10.07
CA ALA A 29 2.41 0.88 -10.30
C ALA A 29 2.87 0.05 -9.12
N LEU A 30 2.50 0.46 -7.91
CA LEU A 30 2.92 -0.28 -6.74
C LEU A 30 2.31 -1.68 -6.71
N PHE A 31 1.14 -1.86 -7.29
CA PHE A 31 0.54 -3.18 -7.32
C PHE A 31 1.17 -4.10 -8.35
N ASN A 32 2.06 -3.57 -9.17
CA ASN A 32 2.76 -4.39 -10.14
C ASN A 32 4.18 -4.71 -9.73
N ARG A 33 4.61 -4.27 -8.56
CA ARG A 33 5.95 -4.55 -8.12
C ARG A 33 6.01 -5.94 -7.52
N GLU A 34 7.05 -6.66 -7.82
CA GLU A 34 7.15 -8.02 -7.34
C GLU A 34 7.57 -8.11 -5.90
N GLU A 35 8.24 -7.10 -5.41
CA GLU A 35 8.71 -7.17 -4.05
C GLU A 35 7.62 -6.88 -3.03
N ILE A 36 6.45 -6.45 -3.46
CA ILE A 36 5.36 -6.20 -2.55
C ILE A 36 4.34 -7.31 -2.70
N PRO A 37 4.05 -8.04 -1.65
CA PRO A 37 3.07 -9.11 -1.77
C PRO A 37 1.68 -8.54 -2.00
N VAL A 38 1.08 -8.89 -3.10
CA VAL A 38 -0.22 -8.39 -3.49
C VAL A 38 -1.26 -9.49 -3.36
N ILE A 39 -2.39 -9.16 -2.79
CA ILE A 39 -3.49 -10.10 -2.64
C ILE A 39 -4.45 -9.87 -3.77
N ARG A 40 -4.80 -10.92 -4.48
CA ARG A 40 -5.74 -10.80 -5.58
C ARG A 40 -7.05 -11.43 -5.20
N ILE A 41 -8.11 -10.67 -5.29
CA ILE A 41 -9.44 -11.17 -5.01
C ILE A 41 -10.30 -10.79 -6.20
N GLY A 42 -10.67 -11.75 -7.00
CA GLY A 42 -11.41 -11.49 -8.21
C GLY A 42 -10.56 -10.64 -9.13
N LYS A 43 -11.07 -9.51 -9.54
CA LYS A 43 -10.33 -8.63 -10.40
C LYS A 43 -9.67 -7.52 -9.62
N ARG A 44 -9.74 -7.55 -8.32
CA ARG A 44 -9.20 -6.48 -7.51
C ARG A 44 -7.92 -6.91 -6.86
N LYS A 45 -7.06 -5.95 -6.58
CA LYS A 45 -5.79 -6.23 -5.94
C LYS A 45 -5.69 -5.41 -4.68
N PHE A 46 -5.11 -6.00 -3.67
CA PHE A 46 -4.94 -5.33 -2.39
C PHE A 46 -3.55 -5.62 -1.85
N ILE A 47 -3.10 -4.79 -0.94
CA ILE A 47 -1.82 -5.02 -0.27
C ILE A 47 -2.10 -4.92 1.22
N ARG A 48 -1.57 -5.84 1.99
CA ARG A 48 -1.74 -5.76 3.42
C ARG A 48 -1.01 -4.53 3.93
N ARG A 49 -1.66 -3.76 4.79
CA ARG A 49 -1.09 -2.53 5.31
C ARG A 49 0.29 -2.79 5.92
N GLU A 50 0.38 -3.85 6.71
CA GLU A 50 1.61 -4.17 7.38
C GLU A 50 2.74 -4.39 6.39
N LYS A 51 2.47 -5.12 5.31
CA LYS A 51 3.50 -5.39 4.34
C LYS A 51 3.86 -4.15 3.53
N PHE A 52 2.89 -3.31 3.30
CA PHE A 52 3.15 -2.10 2.57
C PHE A 52 4.09 -1.17 3.36
N PHE A 53 3.84 -1.05 4.66
CA PHE A 53 4.69 -0.19 5.46
C PHE A 53 6.07 -0.79 5.68
N GLU A 54 6.19 -2.11 5.69
CA GLU A 54 7.50 -2.74 5.74
C GLU A 54 8.29 -2.39 4.48
N TRP A 55 7.61 -2.43 3.34
CA TRP A 55 8.28 -2.10 2.09
C TRP A 55 8.70 -0.62 2.08
N LEU A 56 7.86 0.25 2.59
CA LEU A 56 8.20 1.65 2.65
C LEU A 56 9.42 1.89 3.53
N ALA A 57 9.49 1.20 4.63
CA ALA A 57 10.63 1.35 5.53
C ALA A 57 11.92 0.92 4.85
N GLU A 58 11.82 -0.11 4.00
CA GLU A 58 13.00 -0.54 3.27
C GLU A 58 13.42 0.52 2.27
N GLN A 59 12.46 1.17 1.63
CA GLN A 59 12.80 2.22 0.67
C GLN A 59 13.48 3.38 1.36
N GLU A 60 13.05 3.70 2.55
CA GLU A 60 13.68 4.75 3.28
C GLU A 60 15.13 4.46 3.56
N ARG A 61 15.41 3.24 3.97
CA ARG A 61 16.76 2.88 4.23
C ARG A 61 17.60 2.88 3.00
N THR A 62 17.08 2.42 1.92
CA THR A 62 17.84 2.32 0.71
C THR A 62 18.08 3.67 0.11
N ASP A 63 17.16 4.56 0.23
CA ASP A 63 17.29 5.82 -0.34
C ASP A 63 18.06 6.80 0.42
N ARG A 64 18.46 6.55 1.58
CA ARG A 64 19.11 7.38 2.28
C ARG A 64 20.36 7.71 1.79
N ASN A 65 20.98 7.58 1.37
CA ASN A 65 22.25 7.87 1.02
C ASN A 65 22.44 9.11 0.49
#